data_cf22702c1cf507d400391aa6c17f11f7
#
_entry.id   cf22702c1cf507d400391aa6c17f11f7
#
_cell.length_a   1.000
_cell.length_b   1.000
_cell.length_c   1.000
_cell.angle_alpha   90.00
_cell.angle_beta   90.00
_cell.angle_gamma   90.00
#
_symmetry.space_group_name_H-M   'P 1'
#
loop_
_entity.id
_entity.type
_entity.pdbx_description
1 polymer ?
#
loop_
_entity_poly.entity_id
_entity_poly.type
_entity_poly.pdbx_seq_one_letter_code
_entity_poly.pdbx_strand_id
1 'polypeptide(L)'
;LWAMFYVQQERYAKEKNYLRTEQDFFLTDAELKGLPQGAQISVEATRNTYQIAITVPGEGRRYIINNEGRFWTEKVALRQVKNWVWTRINKSKSEADYRQWFALLKECGISGVMFEGYDENLYRMCKEAGLEAHFWKWTMNRAELLNVHPDWFAVNRKGESTHDKPAYVDYYRFLCPNHEGVAQYLADDYVKIAHLPYVDGVHLDYV
;
A
#
# COMPACT_ATOMS: atom_id res chain seq x y z
N LEU A 1 26.24 -12.24 12.82
CA LEU A 1 26.46 -12.41 11.37
C LEU A 1 27.67 -13.27 11.06
N TRP A 2 28.84 -12.96 11.60
CA TRP A 2 30.08 -13.73 11.30
C TRP A 2 29.98 -15.20 11.72
N ALA A 3 29.37 -15.52 12.86
CA ALA A 3 29.16 -16.92 13.25
C ALA A 3 28.31 -17.66 12.18
N MET A 4 27.23 -17.06 11.74
CA MET A 4 26.37 -17.62 10.68
C MET A 4 27.12 -17.73 9.33
N PHE A 5 27.96 -16.76 9.01
CA PHE A 5 28.82 -16.82 7.82
C PHE A 5 29.74 -18.08 7.85
N TYR A 6 30.43 -18.32 8.95
CA TYR A 6 31.32 -19.48 9.07
C TYR A 6 30.55 -20.81 9.02
N VAL A 7 29.38 -20.88 9.65
CA VAL A 7 28.50 -22.07 9.54
C VAL A 7 28.12 -22.34 8.09
N GLN A 8 27.76 -21.29 7.31
CA GLN A 8 27.46 -21.43 5.88
C GLN A 8 28.69 -21.92 5.08
N GLN A 9 29.88 -21.41 5.36
CA GLN A 9 31.12 -21.83 4.67
C GLN A 9 31.43 -23.30 4.95
N GLU A 10 31.34 -23.74 6.19
CA GLU A 10 31.54 -25.14 6.57
C GLU A 10 30.51 -26.08 5.93
N ARG A 11 29.24 -25.66 5.92
CA ARG A 11 28.14 -26.38 5.29
C ARG A 11 28.41 -26.59 3.81
N TYR A 12 28.73 -25.50 3.11
CA TYR A 12 29.00 -25.58 1.68
C TYR A 12 30.23 -26.44 1.33
N ALA A 13 31.26 -26.38 2.16
CA ALA A 13 32.44 -27.22 1.96
C ALA A 13 32.11 -28.72 2.00
N LYS A 14 31.21 -29.14 2.91
CA LYS A 14 30.79 -30.52 3.11
C LYS A 14 29.70 -30.99 2.17
N GLU A 15 28.65 -30.17 1.98
CA GLU A 15 27.39 -30.62 1.37
C GLU A 15 27.06 -29.91 0.04
N LYS A 16 27.87 -28.92 -0.35
CA LYS A 16 27.67 -28.11 -1.58
C LYS A 16 26.31 -27.44 -1.65
N ASN A 17 25.73 -27.10 -0.50
CA ASN A 17 24.51 -26.33 -0.36
C ASN A 17 24.61 -25.37 0.84
N TYR A 18 23.73 -24.37 0.88
CA TYR A 18 23.63 -23.40 1.97
C TYR A 18 22.36 -23.63 2.78
N LEU A 19 22.42 -23.30 4.08
CA LEU A 19 21.22 -23.18 4.93
C LEU A 19 20.32 -22.04 4.43
N ARG A 20 19.00 -22.24 4.49
CA ARG A 20 18.03 -21.32 3.85
C ARG A 20 17.18 -20.53 4.82
N THR A 21 17.12 -20.96 6.07
CA THR A 21 16.33 -20.29 7.11
C THR A 21 17.19 -20.00 8.33
N GLU A 22 16.81 -19.02 9.13
CA GLU A 22 17.50 -18.71 10.39
C GLU A 22 17.47 -19.87 11.38
N GLN A 23 16.45 -20.71 11.34
CA GLN A 23 16.27 -21.86 12.24
C GLN A 23 17.29 -22.97 11.97
N ASP A 24 17.78 -23.08 10.73
CA ASP A 24 18.77 -24.09 10.35
C ASP A 24 20.17 -23.84 10.96
N PHE A 25 20.42 -22.64 11.49
CA PHE A 25 21.72 -22.28 12.05
C PHE A 25 21.96 -22.75 13.48
N PHE A 26 20.94 -23.24 14.18
CA PHE A 26 21.05 -23.73 15.58
C PHE A 26 21.81 -22.78 16.49
N LEU A 27 21.48 -21.47 16.41
CA LEU A 27 22.11 -20.44 17.24
C LEU A 27 21.94 -20.76 18.74
N THR A 28 22.99 -20.63 19.49
CA THR A 28 22.95 -20.82 20.94
C THR A 28 22.21 -19.69 21.65
N ASP A 29 21.69 -19.95 22.84
CA ASP A 29 21.07 -18.92 23.68
C ASP A 29 21.98 -17.72 23.94
N ALA A 30 23.31 -17.96 24.03
CA ALA A 30 24.28 -16.88 24.21
C ALA A 30 24.39 -15.99 22.96
N GLU A 31 24.36 -16.57 21.78
CA GLU A 31 24.37 -15.84 20.52
C GLU A 31 23.06 -15.05 20.30
N LEU A 32 21.92 -15.62 20.66
CA LEU A 32 20.62 -14.95 20.61
C LEU A 32 20.52 -13.81 21.63
N LYS A 33 21.03 -14.01 22.86
CA LYS A 33 21.05 -12.95 23.90
C LYS A 33 21.96 -11.78 23.55
N GLY A 34 22.93 -11.97 22.67
CA GLY A 34 23.79 -10.90 22.16
C GLY A 34 23.13 -10.02 21.08
N LEU A 35 21.93 -10.38 20.62
CA LEU A 35 21.21 -9.58 19.65
C LEU A 35 20.45 -8.44 20.35
N PRO A 36 20.37 -7.24 19.73
CA PRO A 36 19.51 -6.16 20.22
C PRO A 36 18.06 -6.60 20.30
N GLN A 37 17.32 -6.02 21.23
CA GLN A 37 15.89 -6.30 21.40
C GLN A 37 15.13 -6.00 20.10
N GLY A 38 14.30 -6.95 19.65
CA GLY A 38 13.51 -6.83 18.42
C GLY A 38 14.32 -7.05 17.13
N ALA A 39 15.59 -7.46 17.22
CA ALA A 39 16.38 -7.81 16.06
C ALA A 39 15.77 -8.99 15.30
N GLN A 40 15.74 -8.87 13.97
CA GLN A 40 15.21 -9.90 13.08
C GLN A 40 16.34 -10.43 12.19
N ILE A 41 16.48 -11.73 12.11
CA ILE A 41 17.41 -12.40 11.20
C ILE A 41 16.66 -12.81 9.95
N SER A 42 17.27 -12.59 8.79
CA SER A 42 16.79 -13.11 7.52
C SER A 42 17.91 -13.76 6.73
N VAL A 43 17.59 -14.86 6.06
CA VAL A 43 18.52 -15.62 5.23
C VAL A 43 17.91 -15.77 3.84
N GLU A 44 18.63 -15.31 2.84
CA GLU A 44 18.29 -15.51 1.44
C GLU A 44 19.39 -16.34 0.82
N ALA A 45 19.08 -17.58 0.42
CA ALA A 45 20.06 -18.49 -0.14
C ALA A 45 19.56 -19.17 -1.41
N THR A 46 20.44 -19.24 -2.41
CA THR A 46 20.31 -20.05 -3.61
C THR A 46 21.29 -21.20 -3.56
N ARG A 47 21.45 -21.94 -4.65
CA ARG A 47 22.46 -23.00 -4.75
C ARG A 47 23.90 -22.46 -4.69
N ASN A 48 24.14 -21.28 -5.21
CA ASN A 48 25.49 -20.75 -5.46
C ASN A 48 25.84 -19.53 -4.60
N THR A 49 24.89 -18.89 -3.96
CA THR A 49 25.11 -17.66 -3.19
C THR A 49 24.13 -17.56 -2.04
N TYR A 50 24.49 -16.78 -1.03
CA TYR A 50 23.59 -16.42 0.05
C TYR A 50 23.84 -15.00 0.53
N GLN A 51 22.83 -14.47 1.21
CA GLN A 51 22.89 -13.24 1.97
C GLN A 51 22.23 -13.46 3.33
N ILE A 52 22.90 -13.06 4.38
CA ILE A 52 22.36 -13.09 5.75
C ILE A 52 22.25 -11.66 6.22
N ALA A 53 21.12 -11.28 6.77
CA ALA A 53 20.93 -9.95 7.32
C ALA A 53 20.36 -10.00 8.74
N ILE A 54 20.80 -9.06 9.58
CA ILE A 54 20.20 -8.75 10.87
C ILE A 54 19.62 -7.34 10.78
N THR A 55 18.32 -7.24 10.94
CA THR A 55 17.61 -5.95 11.01
C THR A 55 17.42 -5.57 12.46
N VAL A 56 17.85 -4.36 12.83
CA VAL A 56 17.70 -3.81 14.19
C VAL A 56 16.73 -2.63 14.10
N PRO A 57 15.43 -2.83 14.36
CA PRO A 57 14.40 -1.81 14.16
C PRO A 57 14.65 -0.53 14.96
N GLY A 58 15.12 -0.65 16.21
CA GLY A 58 15.41 0.50 17.07
C GLY A 58 16.54 1.39 16.56
N GLU A 59 17.46 0.86 15.74
CA GLU A 59 18.55 1.62 15.11
C GLU A 59 18.22 2.07 13.69
N GLY A 60 17.14 1.56 13.09
CA GLY A 60 16.80 1.80 11.70
C GLY A 60 17.90 1.29 10.74
N ARG A 61 18.59 0.21 11.11
CA ARG A 61 19.71 -0.35 10.36
C ARG A 61 19.54 -1.84 10.10
N ARG A 62 20.01 -2.25 8.93
CA ARG A 62 20.17 -3.64 8.51
C ARG A 62 21.65 -3.91 8.27
N TYR A 63 22.19 -4.93 8.90
CA TYR A 63 23.57 -5.41 8.80
C TYR A 63 23.58 -6.66 7.94
N ILE A 64 24.41 -6.70 6.91
CA ILE A 64 24.34 -7.74 5.89
C ILE A 64 25.72 -8.33 5.64
N ILE A 65 25.77 -9.66 5.43
CA ILE A 65 26.95 -10.38 4.98
C ILE A 65 26.57 -11.36 3.86
N ASN A 66 27.40 -11.43 2.81
CA ASN A 66 27.17 -12.36 1.70
C ASN A 66 28.16 -13.55 1.72
N ASN A 67 28.01 -14.45 0.76
CA ASN A 67 28.86 -15.64 0.60
C ASN A 67 30.35 -15.36 0.33
N GLU A 68 30.69 -14.15 -0.10
CA GLU A 68 32.07 -13.70 -0.33
C GLU A 68 32.68 -13.07 0.93
N GLY A 69 31.94 -13.02 2.04
CA GLY A 69 32.38 -12.36 3.27
C GLY A 69 32.31 -10.82 3.18
N ARG A 70 31.64 -10.26 2.16
CA ARG A 70 31.41 -8.83 2.08
C ARG A 70 30.37 -8.45 3.11
N PHE A 71 30.74 -7.51 3.98
CA PHE A 71 29.88 -6.96 5.02
C PHE A 71 29.55 -5.50 4.70
N TRP A 72 28.27 -5.14 4.85
CA TRP A 72 27.83 -3.74 4.72
C TRP A 72 26.58 -3.46 5.58
N THR A 73 26.23 -2.20 5.68
CA THR A 73 25.03 -1.75 6.39
C THR A 73 24.13 -0.94 5.47
N GLU A 74 22.83 -1.12 5.64
CA GLU A 74 21.80 -0.35 4.97
C GLU A 74 20.94 0.38 6.00
N LYS A 75 20.46 1.57 5.66
CA LYS A 75 19.40 2.22 6.42
C LYS A 75 18.10 1.52 6.07
N VAL A 76 17.48 0.91 7.06
CA VAL A 76 16.10 0.45 6.93
C VAL A 76 15.22 1.64 7.27
N ALA A 77 14.68 2.27 6.25
CA ALA A 77 13.53 3.11 6.48
C ALA A 77 12.44 2.19 7.03
N LEU A 78 12.10 2.35 8.30
CA LEU A 78 10.87 1.77 8.85
C LEU A 78 9.73 2.40 8.04
N ARG A 79 9.38 1.78 6.91
CA ARG A 79 8.16 2.13 6.22
C ARG A 79 7.05 1.74 7.17
N GLN A 80 6.47 2.74 7.80
CA GLN A 80 5.17 2.54 8.42
C GLN A 80 4.22 2.11 7.29
N VAL A 81 3.89 0.83 7.28
CA VAL A 81 2.89 0.32 6.33
C VAL A 81 1.57 0.90 6.77
N LYS A 82 0.99 1.73 5.93
CA LYS A 82 -0.35 2.26 6.15
C LYS A 82 -1.34 1.33 5.48
N ASN A 83 -2.29 0.84 6.25
CA ASN A 83 -3.39 0.02 5.74
C ASN A 83 -4.67 0.85 5.72
N TRP A 84 -5.36 0.86 4.59
CA TRP A 84 -6.64 1.54 4.45
C TRP A 84 -7.75 0.55 4.12
N VAL A 85 -8.96 0.91 4.53
CA VAL A 85 -10.17 0.21 4.12
C VAL A 85 -10.99 1.11 3.22
N TRP A 86 -11.62 0.52 2.19
CA TRP A 86 -12.59 1.22 1.35
C TRP A 86 -14.01 0.93 1.83
N THR A 87 -14.89 1.95 1.79
CA THR A 87 -16.29 1.80 2.13
C THR A 87 -17.18 2.79 1.39
N ARG A 88 -18.44 2.40 1.19
CA ARG A 88 -19.52 3.32 0.83
C ARG A 88 -20.10 3.95 2.08
N ILE A 89 -20.46 5.24 1.97
CA ILE A 89 -21.19 5.93 3.04
C ILE A 89 -22.58 5.31 3.17
N ASN A 90 -22.87 4.71 4.31
CA ASN A 90 -24.17 4.12 4.60
C ASN A 90 -25.00 5.07 5.47
N LYS A 91 -25.97 5.75 4.85
CA LYS A 91 -26.85 6.72 5.52
C LYS A 91 -27.80 6.11 6.56
N SER A 92 -27.93 4.79 6.63
CA SER A 92 -28.74 4.11 7.65
C SER A 92 -27.99 3.82 8.93
N LYS A 93 -26.67 3.99 8.96
CA LYS A 93 -25.86 3.88 10.18
C LYS A 93 -25.92 5.16 10.99
N SER A 94 -26.04 5.01 12.31
CA SER A 94 -25.96 6.13 13.22
C SER A 94 -24.50 6.62 13.42
N GLU A 95 -24.34 7.82 13.98
CA GLU A 95 -23.01 8.30 14.40
C GLU A 95 -22.34 7.37 15.42
N ALA A 96 -23.11 6.79 16.33
CA ALA A 96 -22.60 5.85 17.33
C ALA A 96 -22.01 4.59 16.66
N ASP A 97 -22.69 4.05 15.62
CA ASP A 97 -22.20 2.90 14.87
C ASP A 97 -20.89 3.21 14.16
N TYR A 98 -20.78 4.41 13.56
CA TYR A 98 -19.55 4.82 12.91
C TYR A 98 -18.40 5.04 13.89
N ARG A 99 -18.64 5.66 15.06
CA ARG A 99 -17.62 5.83 16.10
C ARG A 99 -17.10 4.49 16.61
N GLN A 100 -17.99 3.54 16.84
CA GLN A 100 -17.61 2.18 17.25
C GLN A 100 -16.79 1.49 16.16
N TRP A 101 -17.20 1.62 14.90
CA TRP A 101 -16.48 1.03 13.77
C TRP A 101 -15.08 1.65 13.59
N PHE A 102 -14.94 2.96 13.70
CA PHE A 102 -13.64 3.62 13.61
C PHE A 102 -12.69 3.20 14.77
N ALA A 103 -13.22 3.06 15.98
CA ALA A 103 -12.44 2.55 17.12
C ALA A 103 -11.91 1.14 16.83
N LEU A 104 -12.77 0.23 16.32
CA LEU A 104 -12.37 -1.11 15.93
C LEU A 104 -11.31 -1.11 14.82
N LEU A 105 -11.46 -0.28 13.79
CA LEU A 105 -10.46 -0.15 12.72
C LEU A 105 -9.10 0.27 13.29
N LYS A 106 -9.10 1.22 14.23
CA LYS A 106 -7.87 1.68 14.87
C LYS A 106 -7.20 0.58 15.67
N GLU A 107 -7.96 -0.20 16.45
CA GLU A 107 -7.47 -1.36 17.19
C GLU A 107 -6.88 -2.44 16.26
N CYS A 108 -7.47 -2.62 15.08
CA CYS A 108 -6.95 -3.53 14.05
C CYS A 108 -5.73 -3.01 13.28
N GLY A 109 -5.18 -1.85 13.64
CA GLY A 109 -4.00 -1.28 12.97
C GLY A 109 -4.28 -0.65 11.61
N ILE A 110 -5.54 -0.33 11.31
CA ILE A 110 -5.90 0.44 10.11
C ILE A 110 -5.48 1.90 10.30
N SER A 111 -4.93 2.49 9.25
CA SER A 111 -4.42 3.86 9.24
C SER A 111 -5.44 4.87 8.73
N GLY A 112 -6.37 4.44 7.89
CA GLY A 112 -7.37 5.34 7.34
C GLY A 112 -8.48 4.65 6.56
N VAL A 113 -9.44 5.44 6.14
CA VAL A 113 -10.64 5.00 5.42
C VAL A 113 -10.78 5.76 4.10
N MET A 114 -11.00 5.04 3.02
CA MET A 114 -11.34 5.57 1.70
C MET A 114 -12.86 5.52 1.53
N PHE A 115 -13.51 6.67 1.53
CA PHE A 115 -14.95 6.79 1.39
C PHE A 115 -15.37 7.01 -0.07
N GLU A 116 -16.35 6.26 -0.54
CA GLU A 116 -17.07 6.62 -1.76
C GLU A 116 -18.07 7.72 -1.44
N GLY A 117 -17.74 8.97 -1.81
CA GLY A 117 -18.51 10.16 -1.54
C GLY A 117 -18.02 10.96 -0.34
N TYR A 118 -18.72 12.04 -0.03
CA TYR A 118 -18.36 12.97 1.03
C TYR A 118 -19.52 13.22 1.99
N ASP A 119 -19.19 13.18 3.28
CA ASP A 119 -20.04 13.62 4.38
C ASP A 119 -19.13 14.25 5.43
N GLU A 120 -19.24 15.56 5.64
CA GLU A 120 -18.35 16.33 6.50
C GLU A 120 -18.30 15.80 7.93
N ASN A 121 -19.46 15.44 8.49
CA ASN A 121 -19.54 14.92 9.86
C ASN A 121 -18.85 13.56 9.99
N LEU A 122 -19.03 12.69 9.00
CA LEU A 122 -18.40 11.38 8.96
C LEU A 122 -16.86 11.49 8.84
N TYR A 123 -16.38 12.38 7.98
CA TYR A 123 -14.95 12.65 7.83
C TYR A 123 -14.34 13.21 9.12
N ARG A 124 -15.03 14.15 9.75
CA ARG A 124 -14.62 14.70 11.05
C ARG A 124 -14.52 13.58 12.11
N MET A 125 -15.53 12.72 12.24
CA MET A 125 -15.51 11.61 13.20
C MET A 125 -14.39 10.61 12.93
N CYS A 126 -14.07 10.34 11.66
CA CYS A 126 -12.94 9.51 11.26
C CYS A 126 -11.61 10.11 11.75
N LYS A 127 -11.44 11.41 11.56
CA LYS A 127 -10.27 12.17 12.05
C LYS A 127 -10.18 12.17 13.57
N GLU A 128 -11.29 12.38 14.29
CA GLU A 128 -11.36 12.34 15.75
C GLU A 128 -10.93 10.97 16.30
N ALA A 129 -11.18 9.89 15.57
CA ALA A 129 -10.72 8.54 15.91
C ALA A 129 -9.21 8.31 15.62
N GLY A 130 -8.51 9.29 15.06
CA GLY A 130 -7.09 9.21 14.70
C GLY A 130 -6.83 8.40 13.43
N LEU A 131 -7.81 8.31 12.53
CA LEU A 131 -7.71 7.71 11.20
C LEU A 131 -7.58 8.80 10.13
N GLU A 132 -6.90 8.49 9.02
CA GLU A 132 -6.92 9.33 7.84
C GLU A 132 -8.24 9.16 7.10
N ALA A 133 -8.84 10.26 6.63
CA ALA A 133 -10.08 10.25 5.88
C ALA A 133 -9.81 10.65 4.42
N HIS A 134 -10.00 9.71 3.51
CA HIS A 134 -9.69 9.87 2.11
C HIS A 134 -10.95 9.78 1.26
N PHE A 135 -10.99 10.59 0.19
CA PHE A 135 -12.04 10.53 -0.81
C PHE A 135 -11.65 9.53 -1.91
N TRP A 136 -12.51 8.57 -2.20
CA TRP A 136 -12.35 7.65 -3.32
C TRP A 136 -13.34 7.97 -4.43
N LYS A 137 -12.86 8.04 -5.66
CA LYS A 137 -13.67 8.36 -6.82
C LYS A 137 -13.19 7.67 -8.09
N TRP A 138 -14.13 7.27 -8.94
CA TRP A 138 -13.83 6.88 -10.31
C TRP A 138 -13.29 8.07 -11.09
N THR A 139 -12.16 7.87 -11.76
CA THR A 139 -11.47 8.92 -12.51
C THR A 139 -12.08 9.08 -13.90
N MET A 140 -11.98 8.06 -14.73
CA MET A 140 -12.42 8.13 -16.12
C MET A 140 -13.85 7.65 -16.33
N ASN A 141 -14.43 6.89 -15.41
CA ASN A 141 -15.81 6.43 -15.54
C ASN A 141 -16.79 7.51 -15.04
N ARG A 142 -17.38 8.30 -15.94
CA ARG A 142 -18.12 9.53 -15.65
C ARG A 142 -19.47 9.59 -16.39
N ALA A 143 -20.38 8.71 -16.01
CA ALA A 143 -21.71 8.66 -16.62
C ALA A 143 -22.49 9.98 -16.49
N GLU A 144 -22.20 10.80 -15.47
CA GLU A 144 -22.82 12.11 -15.26
C GLU A 144 -22.54 13.12 -16.37
N LEU A 145 -21.52 12.89 -17.18
CA LEU A 145 -21.16 13.77 -18.30
C LEU A 145 -21.80 13.39 -19.63
N LEU A 146 -22.54 12.29 -19.71
CA LEU A 146 -23.14 11.79 -20.96
C LEU A 146 -23.93 12.86 -21.73
N ASN A 147 -24.73 13.66 -21.02
CA ASN A 147 -25.58 14.67 -21.63
C ASN A 147 -24.93 16.07 -21.71
N VAL A 148 -23.74 16.23 -21.12
CA VAL A 148 -23.04 17.52 -21.04
C VAL A 148 -21.91 17.60 -22.05
N HIS A 149 -21.15 16.53 -22.15
CA HIS A 149 -19.95 16.41 -23.00
C HIS A 149 -19.89 15.07 -23.72
N PRO A 150 -20.81 14.80 -24.67
CA PRO A 150 -20.86 13.52 -25.37
C PRO A 150 -19.59 13.24 -26.20
N ASP A 151 -18.88 14.26 -26.62
CA ASP A 151 -17.63 14.22 -27.40
C ASP A 151 -16.40 13.84 -26.54
N TRP A 152 -16.52 13.83 -25.21
CA TRP A 152 -15.40 13.51 -24.32
C TRP A 152 -15.20 12.01 -24.10
N PHE A 153 -16.13 11.18 -24.54
CA PHE A 153 -16.08 9.74 -24.29
C PHE A 153 -15.12 9.01 -25.21
N ALA A 154 -14.46 8.01 -24.66
CA ALA A 154 -13.47 7.22 -25.39
C ALA A 154 -14.09 6.48 -26.59
N VAL A 155 -13.38 6.50 -27.71
CA VAL A 155 -13.80 5.86 -28.97
C VAL A 155 -12.83 4.72 -29.27
N ASN A 156 -13.35 3.54 -29.58
CA ASN A 156 -12.55 2.40 -29.98
C ASN A 156 -12.14 2.50 -31.48
N ARG A 157 -11.26 1.57 -31.93
CA ARG A 157 -10.79 1.54 -33.33
C ARG A 157 -11.88 1.30 -34.37
N LYS A 158 -13.10 0.93 -33.99
CA LYS A 158 -14.26 0.76 -34.87
C LYS A 158 -15.12 2.01 -34.95
N GLY A 159 -14.76 3.09 -34.25
CA GLY A 159 -15.53 4.31 -34.18
C GLY A 159 -16.69 4.26 -33.16
N GLU A 160 -16.79 3.20 -32.35
CA GLU A 160 -17.84 3.09 -31.33
C GLU A 160 -17.40 3.86 -30.07
N SER A 161 -18.24 4.81 -29.62
CA SER A 161 -18.01 5.59 -28.40
C SER A 161 -18.56 4.88 -27.17
N THR A 162 -17.86 5.00 -26.04
CA THR A 162 -18.38 4.55 -24.75
C THR A 162 -19.57 5.39 -24.27
N HIS A 163 -19.86 6.51 -24.92
CA HIS A 163 -21.10 7.25 -24.77
C HIS A 163 -22.32 6.41 -25.16
N ASP A 164 -22.29 5.78 -26.34
CA ASP A 164 -23.43 5.05 -26.88
C ASP A 164 -23.33 3.54 -26.59
N LYS A 165 -22.10 3.01 -26.63
CA LYS A 165 -21.81 1.59 -26.48
C LYS A 165 -20.75 1.38 -25.41
N PRO A 166 -21.14 1.20 -24.15
CA PRO A 166 -20.20 0.93 -23.07
C PRO A 166 -19.40 -0.34 -23.31
N ALA A 167 -18.13 -0.34 -22.89
CA ALA A 167 -17.30 -1.53 -22.92
C ALA A 167 -17.67 -2.45 -21.74
N TYR A 168 -17.85 -3.73 -21.97
CA TYR A 168 -18.11 -4.79 -20.96
C TYR A 168 -19.44 -4.71 -20.21
N VAL A 169 -19.73 -3.61 -19.52
CA VAL A 169 -20.93 -3.43 -18.69
C VAL A 169 -21.56 -2.05 -18.90
N ASP A 170 -22.86 -1.94 -18.74
CA ASP A 170 -23.65 -0.76 -19.11
C ASP A 170 -23.28 0.54 -18.35
N TYR A 171 -22.69 0.41 -17.19
CA TYR A 171 -22.26 1.57 -16.38
C TYR A 171 -20.83 2.05 -16.66
N TYR A 172 -20.06 1.40 -17.56
CA TYR A 172 -18.73 1.84 -17.97
C TYR A 172 -18.82 2.92 -19.04
N ARG A 173 -18.74 4.17 -18.60
CA ARG A 173 -18.77 5.36 -19.44
C ARG A 173 -17.43 6.10 -19.34
N PHE A 174 -16.40 5.53 -19.98
CA PHE A 174 -15.04 6.04 -19.88
C PHE A 174 -14.83 7.27 -20.75
N LEU A 175 -14.25 8.31 -20.15
CA LEU A 175 -13.76 9.48 -20.85
C LEU A 175 -12.47 9.18 -21.63
N CYS A 176 -12.19 9.98 -22.65
CA CYS A 176 -10.96 9.90 -23.44
C CYS A 176 -9.83 10.63 -22.70
N PRO A 177 -8.74 9.95 -22.28
CA PRO A 177 -7.64 10.60 -21.55
C PRO A 177 -6.87 11.63 -22.40
N ASN A 178 -6.97 11.55 -23.74
CA ASN A 178 -6.29 12.46 -24.65
C ASN A 178 -7.09 13.73 -24.96
N HIS A 179 -8.27 13.88 -24.40
CA HIS A 179 -9.09 15.08 -24.61
C HIS A 179 -8.71 16.15 -23.59
N GLU A 180 -8.28 17.34 -24.06
CA GLU A 180 -7.83 18.45 -23.17
C GLU A 180 -8.90 18.87 -22.15
N GLY A 181 -10.15 18.96 -22.57
CA GLY A 181 -11.27 19.29 -21.68
C GLY A 181 -11.45 18.27 -20.55
N VAL A 182 -11.17 16.98 -20.80
CA VAL A 182 -11.22 15.93 -19.77
C VAL A 182 -10.14 16.15 -18.73
N ALA A 183 -8.90 16.42 -19.15
CA ALA A 183 -7.80 16.65 -18.23
C ALA A 183 -8.06 17.85 -17.31
N GLN A 184 -8.54 18.95 -17.87
CA GLN A 184 -8.86 20.15 -17.10
C GLN A 184 -10.05 19.91 -16.14
N TYR A 185 -11.11 19.27 -16.60
CA TYR A 185 -12.26 18.92 -15.77
C TYR A 185 -11.86 18.07 -14.57
N LEU A 186 -11.04 17.04 -14.80
CA LEU A 186 -10.58 16.16 -13.72
C LEU A 186 -9.69 16.90 -12.73
N ALA A 187 -8.78 17.75 -13.21
CA ALA A 187 -7.95 18.57 -12.34
C ALA A 187 -8.79 19.47 -11.44
N ASP A 188 -9.77 20.18 -12.01
CA ASP A 188 -10.67 21.07 -11.27
C ASP A 188 -11.54 20.30 -10.26
N ASP A 189 -12.03 19.12 -10.65
CA ASP A 189 -12.84 18.25 -9.78
C ASP A 189 -12.03 17.77 -8.57
N TYR A 190 -10.79 17.33 -8.79
CA TYR A 190 -9.93 16.88 -7.70
C TYR A 190 -9.43 18.00 -6.81
N VAL A 191 -9.15 19.18 -7.36
CA VAL A 191 -8.82 20.37 -6.56
C VAL A 191 -9.98 20.72 -5.62
N LYS A 192 -11.23 20.70 -6.12
CA LYS A 192 -12.42 20.93 -5.27
C LYS A 192 -12.50 19.90 -4.15
N ILE A 193 -12.31 18.61 -4.45
CA ILE A 193 -12.36 17.55 -3.45
C ILE A 193 -11.23 17.70 -2.42
N ALA A 194 -10.02 18.02 -2.85
CA ALA A 194 -8.88 18.18 -1.97
C ALA A 194 -9.02 19.36 -0.98
N HIS A 195 -9.89 20.33 -1.29
CA HIS A 195 -10.18 21.46 -0.40
C HIS A 195 -11.38 21.21 0.53
N LEU A 196 -12.06 20.07 0.43
CA LEU A 196 -13.16 19.74 1.35
C LEU A 196 -12.62 19.56 2.78
N PRO A 197 -13.36 20.01 3.81
CA PRO A 197 -12.98 19.83 5.20
C PRO A 197 -12.66 18.37 5.55
N TYR A 198 -11.60 18.17 6.34
CA TYR A 198 -11.17 16.87 6.86
C TYR A 198 -10.72 15.84 5.81
N VAL A 199 -10.55 16.20 4.54
CA VAL A 199 -10.01 15.31 3.52
C VAL A 199 -8.48 15.29 3.60
N ASP A 200 -7.88 14.12 3.85
CA ASP A 200 -6.42 13.93 3.88
C ASP A 200 -5.85 13.56 2.51
N GLY A 201 -6.66 13.01 1.63
CA GLY A 201 -6.21 12.62 0.30
C GLY A 201 -7.34 12.14 -0.60
N VAL A 202 -7.00 11.99 -1.88
CA VAL A 202 -7.93 11.52 -2.92
C VAL A 202 -7.37 10.27 -3.57
N HIS A 203 -8.19 9.22 -3.65
CA HIS A 203 -7.85 7.99 -4.35
C HIS A 203 -8.53 7.96 -5.71
N LEU A 204 -7.70 7.82 -6.74
CA LEU A 204 -8.12 7.75 -8.13
C LEU A 204 -8.27 6.29 -8.51
N ASP A 205 -9.46 5.90 -8.96
CA ASP A 205 -9.76 4.57 -9.44
C ASP A 205 -10.32 4.63 -10.86
N TYR A 206 -10.25 3.55 -11.61
CA TYR A 206 -10.68 3.51 -13.02
C TYR A 206 -10.00 4.59 -13.88
N VAL A 207 -8.66 4.62 -13.81
CA VAL A 207 -7.77 5.51 -14.58
C VAL A 207 -7.39 4.91 -15.93
#